data_1b2ec2d07baa4323086201605e741ee3
#
_entry.id   1b2ec2d07baa4323086201605e741ee3
#
_cell.length_a   1.000
_cell.length_b   1.000
_cell.length_c   1.000
_cell.angle_alpha   90.00
_cell.angle_beta   90.00
_cell.angle_gamma   90.00
#
_symmetry.space_group_name_H-M   'P 1'
#
loop_
_entity.id
_entity.type
_entity.pdbx_description
1 polymer ?
#
loop_
_entity_poly.entity_id
_entity_poly.type
_entity_poly.pdbx_seq_one_letter_code
_entity_poly.pdbx_strand_id
1 'polypeptide(L)'
;ERILKMRQSVHYKEHWALRDISFEIKKGEAFGIVGRNGSGKSTLLQLITGTLAPTVGTVSTHGRVAALLELGSGFNPDFSGRENVYLNAMLLGMSREEVDQRFDKIAAFADIGEYLDQPVKTYSSGMLVRLAFAVQVQIDPDILIVDEALAVGDALFQKRCFSRIEKLLSDGTTLLFVSHDQESVRTLTH
;
A
#
# COMPACT_ATOMS: atom_id res chain seq x y z
N GLU A 1 31.86 42.82 -26.81
CA GLU A 1 31.61 41.35 -26.88
C GLU A 1 30.25 41.02 -26.28
N ARG A 2 29.26 40.79 -27.14
CA ARG A 2 27.89 40.36 -26.76
C ARG A 2 27.92 38.84 -26.57
N ILE A 3 27.88 38.36 -25.34
CA ILE A 3 27.64 36.94 -25.03
C ILE A 3 26.15 36.68 -25.29
N LEU A 4 25.84 36.08 -26.43
CA LEU A 4 24.52 35.52 -26.73
C LEU A 4 24.28 34.35 -25.79
N LYS A 5 23.45 34.53 -24.74
CA LYS A 5 22.84 33.44 -24.01
C LYS A 5 21.86 32.73 -24.95
N MET A 6 22.32 31.65 -25.57
CA MET A 6 21.44 30.67 -26.18
C MET A 6 20.56 30.05 -25.06
N ARG A 7 19.33 30.57 -24.91
CA ARG A 7 18.26 29.84 -24.24
C ARG A 7 17.96 28.60 -25.08
N GLN A 8 18.47 27.45 -24.68
CA GLN A 8 17.94 26.19 -25.19
C GLN A 8 16.46 26.14 -24.81
N SER A 9 15.56 26.28 -25.77
CA SER A 9 14.15 26.00 -25.61
C SER A 9 14.02 24.50 -25.47
N VAL A 10 13.87 24.02 -24.23
CA VAL A 10 13.54 22.63 -23.96
C VAL A 10 12.11 22.42 -24.44
N HIS A 11 11.95 21.78 -25.61
CA HIS A 11 10.65 21.38 -26.13
C HIS A 11 10.23 20.12 -25.37
N TYR A 12 9.43 20.28 -24.30
CA TYR A 12 8.76 19.17 -23.63
C TYR A 12 7.29 19.16 -24.05
N LYS A 13 6.74 17.96 -24.18
CA LYS A 13 5.31 17.75 -24.38
C LYS A 13 4.70 17.45 -23.03
N GLU A 14 3.78 18.28 -22.58
CA GLU A 14 3.04 18.03 -21.36
C GLU A 14 2.20 16.76 -21.50
N HIS A 15 2.31 15.89 -20.50
CA HIS A 15 1.50 14.69 -20.38
C HIS A 15 0.79 14.73 -19.02
N TRP A 16 -0.53 14.79 -19.02
CA TRP A 16 -1.37 14.76 -17.85
C TRP A 16 -1.78 13.33 -17.52
N ALA A 17 -1.25 12.80 -16.43
CA ALA A 17 -1.64 11.48 -15.95
C ALA A 17 -3.06 11.51 -15.34
N LEU A 18 -3.40 12.62 -14.66
CA LEU A 18 -4.71 12.90 -14.06
C LEU A 18 -5.06 14.36 -14.31
N ARG A 19 -6.31 14.66 -14.57
CA ARG A 19 -6.79 16.03 -14.78
C ARG A 19 -8.20 16.19 -14.24
N ASP A 20 -8.43 17.29 -13.49
CA ASP A 20 -9.74 17.69 -12.98
C ASP A 20 -10.44 16.55 -12.18
N ILE A 21 -9.67 15.84 -11.34
CA ILE A 21 -10.18 14.79 -10.44
C ILE A 21 -10.51 15.43 -9.09
N SER A 22 -11.75 15.25 -8.64
CA SER A 22 -12.20 15.67 -7.31
C SER A 22 -13.17 14.64 -6.74
N PHE A 23 -12.88 14.13 -5.55
CA PHE A 23 -13.78 13.24 -4.80
C PHE A 23 -13.44 13.28 -3.31
N GLU A 24 -14.37 12.80 -2.51
CA GLU A 24 -14.22 12.64 -1.07
C GLU A 24 -14.68 11.23 -0.69
N ILE A 25 -13.93 10.58 0.22
CA ILE A 25 -14.28 9.28 0.78
C ILE A 25 -14.49 9.46 2.27
N LYS A 26 -15.64 9.06 2.77
CA LYS A 26 -15.99 9.16 4.18
C LYS A 26 -15.34 8.04 4.98
N LYS A 27 -15.10 8.29 6.26
CA LYS A 27 -14.56 7.26 7.16
C LYS A 27 -15.48 6.04 7.20
N GLY A 28 -14.89 4.84 7.06
CA GLY A 28 -15.59 3.56 7.01
C GLY A 28 -16.26 3.24 5.68
N GLU A 29 -16.09 4.07 4.67
CA GLU A 29 -16.63 3.83 3.33
C GLU A 29 -15.71 2.89 2.55
N ALA A 30 -16.30 1.99 1.76
CA ALA A 30 -15.60 1.19 0.76
C ALA A 30 -15.76 1.85 -0.62
N PHE A 31 -14.66 2.30 -1.20
CA PHE A 31 -14.63 3.02 -2.48
C PHE A 31 -13.82 2.27 -3.53
N GLY A 32 -14.43 2.01 -4.69
CA GLY A 32 -13.80 1.29 -5.80
C GLY A 32 -13.35 2.20 -6.93
N ILE A 33 -12.10 2.06 -7.36
CA ILE A 33 -11.58 2.72 -8.56
C ILE A 33 -11.40 1.68 -9.66
N VAL A 34 -12.10 1.86 -10.77
CA VAL A 34 -12.02 0.98 -11.93
C VAL A 34 -11.42 1.74 -13.11
N GLY A 35 -10.51 1.10 -13.83
CA GLY A 35 -9.93 1.72 -15.02
C GLY A 35 -8.94 0.80 -15.73
N ARG A 36 -8.75 1.03 -17.04
CA ARG A 36 -7.78 0.29 -17.87
C ARG A 36 -6.34 0.57 -17.43
N ASN A 37 -5.40 -0.28 -17.84
CA ASN A 37 -3.99 -0.02 -17.66
C ASN A 37 -3.59 1.31 -18.32
N GLY A 38 -2.78 2.11 -17.63
CA GLY A 38 -2.39 3.45 -18.10
C GLY A 38 -3.43 4.55 -17.85
N SER A 39 -4.56 4.30 -17.18
CA SER A 39 -5.58 5.32 -16.88
C SER A 39 -5.23 6.24 -15.70
N GLY A 40 -4.03 6.12 -15.12
CA GLY A 40 -3.59 6.97 -14.01
C GLY A 40 -3.91 6.42 -12.62
N LYS A 41 -4.43 5.18 -12.48
CA LYS A 41 -4.75 4.56 -11.18
C LYS A 41 -3.56 4.59 -10.20
N SER A 42 -2.40 4.10 -10.63
CA SER A 42 -1.19 4.09 -9.79
C SER A 42 -0.74 5.50 -9.40
N THR A 43 -0.84 6.47 -10.32
CA THR A 43 -0.55 7.87 -10.02
C THR A 43 -1.49 8.42 -8.96
N LEU A 44 -2.79 8.11 -9.05
CA LEU A 44 -3.78 8.52 -8.06
C LEU A 44 -3.47 7.91 -6.69
N LEU A 45 -3.11 6.62 -6.64
CA LEU A 45 -2.73 5.96 -5.39
C LEU A 45 -1.47 6.56 -4.77
N GLN A 46 -0.46 6.87 -5.57
CA GLN A 46 0.75 7.56 -5.10
C GLN A 46 0.46 8.95 -4.54
N LEU A 47 -0.49 9.68 -5.11
CA LEU A 47 -0.96 10.96 -4.57
C LEU A 47 -1.66 10.77 -3.21
N ILE A 48 -2.53 9.77 -3.09
CA ILE A 48 -3.28 9.49 -1.85
C ILE A 48 -2.35 9.01 -0.73
N THR A 49 -1.35 8.18 -1.05
CA THR A 49 -0.34 7.70 -0.08
C THR A 49 0.70 8.75 0.28
N GLY A 50 0.74 9.89 -0.44
CA GLY A 50 1.70 10.96 -0.22
C GLY A 50 3.10 10.68 -0.78
N THR A 51 3.29 9.59 -1.53
CA THR A 51 4.57 9.28 -2.20
C THR A 51 4.83 10.16 -3.42
N LEU A 52 3.77 10.79 -3.95
CA LEU A 52 3.83 11.77 -5.02
C LEU A 52 3.06 13.03 -4.60
N ALA A 53 3.63 14.21 -4.88
CA ALA A 53 2.93 15.47 -4.69
C ALA A 53 2.12 15.85 -5.95
N PRO A 54 0.89 16.41 -5.81
CA PRO A 54 0.13 16.87 -6.96
C PRO A 54 0.79 18.09 -7.61
N THR A 55 0.75 18.17 -8.94
CA THR A 55 1.24 19.34 -9.69
C THR A 55 0.34 20.57 -9.43
N VAL A 56 -0.96 20.34 -9.36
CA VAL A 56 -2.00 21.35 -9.07
C VAL A 56 -3.07 20.70 -8.21
N GLY A 57 -3.69 21.47 -7.32
CA GLY A 57 -4.71 20.97 -6.42
C GLY A 57 -4.14 20.49 -5.09
N THR A 58 -4.97 19.81 -4.30
CA THR A 58 -4.64 19.34 -2.96
C THR A 58 -5.15 17.91 -2.75
N VAL A 59 -4.38 17.14 -1.99
CA VAL A 59 -4.81 15.82 -1.49
C VAL A 59 -4.68 15.88 0.04
N SER A 60 -5.70 15.43 0.73
CA SER A 60 -5.70 15.35 2.20
C SER A 60 -6.16 13.97 2.63
N THR A 61 -5.36 13.31 3.45
CA THR A 61 -5.69 12.02 4.07
C THR A 61 -5.55 12.15 5.58
N HIS A 62 -6.43 11.52 6.34
CA HIS A 62 -6.44 11.59 7.79
C HIS A 62 -6.36 10.19 8.38
N GLY A 63 -5.40 9.98 9.27
CA GLY A 63 -5.17 8.68 9.90
C GLY A 63 -4.05 7.88 9.27
N ARG A 64 -3.91 6.65 9.74
CA ARG A 64 -2.85 5.71 9.30
C ARG A 64 -3.26 5.02 8.01
N VAL A 65 -2.44 5.18 6.97
CA VAL A 65 -2.67 4.57 5.65
C VAL A 65 -1.83 3.32 5.50
N ALA A 66 -2.46 2.19 5.21
CA ALA A 66 -1.80 0.98 4.76
C ALA A 66 -2.08 0.77 3.26
N ALA A 67 -1.04 0.54 2.47
CA ALA A 67 -1.16 0.35 1.03
C ALA A 67 -0.54 -0.99 0.60
N LEU A 68 -1.37 -1.87 0.07
CA LEU A 68 -0.95 -3.20 -0.41
C LEU A 68 -0.46 -3.16 -1.88
N LEU A 69 0.07 -2.02 -2.32
CA LEU A 69 0.45 -1.78 -3.71
C LEU A 69 1.78 -2.42 -4.10
N GLU A 70 2.75 -2.32 -3.21
CA GLU A 70 4.13 -2.76 -3.43
C GLU A 70 4.62 -3.51 -2.17
N LEU A 71 4.01 -4.67 -1.93
CA LEU A 71 4.32 -5.47 -0.74
C LEU A 71 5.80 -5.81 -0.65
N GLY A 72 6.46 -5.33 0.41
CA GLY A 72 7.87 -5.59 0.67
C GLY A 72 8.86 -4.62 0.01
N SER A 73 8.41 -3.63 -0.77
CA SER A 73 9.30 -2.64 -1.40
C SER A 73 10.11 -1.82 -0.39
N GLY A 74 9.58 -1.62 0.82
CA GLY A 74 10.25 -0.93 1.93
C GLY A 74 11.15 -1.83 2.80
N PHE A 75 11.31 -3.11 2.47
CA PHE A 75 12.14 -4.01 3.26
C PHE A 75 13.63 -3.84 2.92
N ASN A 76 14.46 -3.80 3.96
CA ASN A 76 15.90 -3.87 3.79
C ASN A 76 16.32 -5.34 3.65
N PRO A 77 16.94 -5.74 2.52
CA PRO A 77 17.28 -7.14 2.26
C PRO A 77 18.32 -7.72 3.22
N ASP A 78 19.17 -6.87 3.82
CA ASP A 78 20.21 -7.29 4.76
C ASP A 78 19.70 -7.43 6.20
N PHE A 79 18.53 -6.88 6.50
CA PHE A 79 17.89 -7.02 7.82
C PHE A 79 17.10 -8.31 7.90
N SER A 80 16.98 -8.85 9.12
CA SER A 80 16.08 -9.96 9.41
C SER A 80 14.62 -9.58 9.17
N GLY A 81 13.74 -10.57 9.06
CA GLY A 81 12.31 -10.33 8.98
C GLY A 81 11.80 -9.56 10.21
N ARG A 82 12.30 -9.91 11.40
CA ARG A 82 12.01 -9.21 12.64
C ARG A 82 12.34 -7.73 12.56
N GLU A 83 13.56 -7.38 12.18
CA GLU A 83 14.01 -5.99 12.04
C GLU A 83 13.17 -5.24 10.99
N ASN A 84 12.82 -5.90 9.90
CA ASN A 84 11.96 -5.32 8.87
C ASN A 84 10.53 -5.08 9.36
N VAL A 85 9.97 -5.95 10.22
CA VAL A 85 8.67 -5.72 10.87
C VAL A 85 8.71 -4.41 11.68
N TYR A 86 9.71 -4.23 12.54
CA TYR A 86 9.84 -3.00 13.32
C TYR A 86 10.03 -1.78 12.42
N LEU A 87 10.95 -1.85 11.46
CA LEU A 87 11.23 -0.74 10.56
C LEU A 87 9.96 -0.30 9.81
N ASN A 88 9.26 -1.24 9.20
CA ASN A 88 8.09 -0.92 8.38
C ASN A 88 6.88 -0.48 9.22
N ALA A 89 6.62 -1.12 10.35
CA ALA A 89 5.54 -0.71 11.24
C ALA A 89 5.77 0.72 11.78
N MET A 90 7.02 1.07 12.12
CA MET A 90 7.36 2.43 12.56
C MET A 90 7.25 3.45 11.41
N LEU A 91 7.62 3.10 10.19
CA LEU A 91 7.39 3.94 8.99
C LEU A 91 5.90 4.18 8.74
N LEU A 92 5.05 3.21 9.09
CA LEU A 92 3.59 3.33 9.03
C LEU A 92 2.98 4.06 10.24
N GLY A 93 3.82 4.66 11.11
CA GLY A 93 3.41 5.52 12.20
C GLY A 93 3.11 4.82 13.52
N MET A 94 3.57 3.57 13.73
CA MET A 94 3.51 2.91 15.04
C MET A 94 4.67 3.34 15.93
N SER A 95 4.43 3.44 17.24
CA SER A 95 5.52 3.48 18.20
C SER A 95 6.15 2.09 18.37
N ARG A 96 7.35 2.04 18.96
CA ARG A 96 8.03 0.76 19.22
C ARG A 96 7.20 -0.12 20.15
N GLU A 97 6.59 0.48 21.17
CA GLU A 97 5.74 -0.20 22.14
C GLU A 97 4.48 -0.81 21.50
N GLU A 98 3.90 -0.10 20.54
CA GLU A 98 2.78 -0.62 19.74
C GLU A 98 3.20 -1.82 18.89
N VAL A 99 4.41 -1.77 18.30
CA VAL A 99 4.96 -2.89 17.52
C VAL A 99 5.20 -4.08 18.42
N ASP A 100 5.81 -3.89 19.62
CA ASP A 100 6.07 -4.96 20.59
C ASP A 100 4.77 -5.69 20.97
N GLN A 101 3.67 -4.97 21.19
CA GLN A 101 2.36 -5.54 21.52
C GLN A 101 1.72 -6.35 20.38
N ARG A 102 2.09 -6.06 19.14
CA ARG A 102 1.50 -6.68 17.93
C ARG A 102 2.42 -7.67 17.23
N PHE A 103 3.68 -7.70 17.62
CA PHE A 103 4.70 -8.48 16.96
C PHE A 103 4.33 -9.96 16.81
N ASP A 104 3.87 -10.59 17.86
CA ASP A 104 3.47 -12.00 17.83
C ASP A 104 2.29 -12.26 16.89
N LYS A 105 1.35 -11.30 16.77
CA LYS A 105 0.24 -11.40 15.82
C LYS A 105 0.72 -11.25 14.38
N ILE A 106 1.67 -10.35 14.13
CA ILE A 106 2.30 -10.17 12.82
C ILE A 106 3.05 -11.44 12.42
N ALA A 107 3.89 -11.96 13.31
CA ALA A 107 4.66 -13.18 13.09
C ALA A 107 3.76 -14.41 12.83
N ALA A 108 2.73 -14.60 13.64
CA ALA A 108 1.77 -15.68 13.48
C ALA A 108 0.95 -15.56 12.18
N PHE A 109 0.61 -14.33 11.77
CA PHE A 109 -0.10 -14.12 10.52
C PHE A 109 0.78 -14.41 9.31
N ALA A 110 2.04 -13.96 9.33
CA ALA A 110 3.02 -14.21 8.26
C ALA A 110 3.31 -15.70 8.10
N ASP A 111 3.38 -16.44 9.22
CA ASP A 111 3.56 -17.89 9.25
C ASP A 111 4.78 -18.35 8.41
N ILE A 112 5.93 -17.74 8.68
CA ILE A 112 7.21 -18.02 8.02
C ILE A 112 8.23 -18.72 8.95
N GLY A 113 7.82 -19.02 10.19
CA GLY A 113 8.60 -19.79 11.16
C GLY A 113 9.96 -19.19 11.48
N GLU A 114 10.99 -20.02 11.52
CA GLU A 114 12.37 -19.63 11.88
C GLU A 114 13.01 -18.62 10.91
N TYR A 115 12.46 -18.49 9.72
CA TYR A 115 12.94 -17.48 8.76
C TYR A 115 12.76 -16.05 9.25
N LEU A 116 11.88 -15.81 10.22
CA LEU A 116 11.65 -14.49 10.78
C LEU A 116 12.94 -13.84 11.33
N ASP A 117 13.88 -14.64 11.81
CA ASP A 117 15.16 -14.19 12.35
C ASP A 117 16.32 -14.26 11.32
N GLN A 118 16.02 -14.64 10.06
CA GLN A 118 16.97 -14.68 8.94
C GLN A 118 16.89 -13.39 8.10
N PRO A 119 18.00 -13.00 7.42
CA PRO A 119 17.98 -11.87 6.50
C PRO A 119 16.95 -12.05 5.38
N VAL A 120 16.19 -10.99 5.07
CA VAL A 120 15.10 -11.02 4.08
C VAL A 120 15.59 -11.41 2.67
N LYS A 121 16.85 -11.13 2.32
CA LYS A 121 17.45 -11.59 1.05
C LYS A 121 17.45 -13.11 0.87
N THR A 122 17.25 -13.88 1.94
CA THR A 122 17.16 -15.36 1.88
C THR A 122 15.73 -15.85 1.69
N TYR A 123 14.74 -14.94 1.69
CA TYR A 123 13.33 -15.30 1.59
C TYR A 123 12.93 -15.68 0.18
N SER A 124 11.99 -16.61 0.06
CA SER A 124 11.23 -16.77 -1.18
C SER A 124 10.34 -15.53 -1.39
N SER A 125 9.92 -15.28 -2.64
CA SER A 125 8.97 -14.22 -2.94
C SER A 125 7.67 -14.34 -2.14
N GLY A 126 7.19 -15.58 -1.93
CA GLY A 126 6.01 -15.84 -1.12
C GLY A 126 6.19 -15.46 0.35
N MET A 127 7.34 -15.76 0.97
CA MET A 127 7.64 -15.39 2.35
C MET A 127 7.73 -13.88 2.52
N LEU A 128 8.38 -13.19 1.56
CA LEU A 128 8.47 -11.74 1.55
C LEU A 128 7.09 -11.09 1.55
N VAL A 129 6.22 -11.53 0.64
CA VAL A 129 4.86 -11.03 0.51
C VAL A 129 4.02 -11.32 1.74
N ARG A 130 4.13 -12.53 2.33
CA ARG A 130 3.41 -12.91 3.55
C ARG A 130 3.79 -11.99 4.71
N LEU A 131 5.08 -11.72 4.91
CA LEU A 131 5.53 -10.85 5.99
C LEU A 131 5.10 -9.39 5.75
N ALA A 132 5.27 -8.88 4.54
CA ALA A 132 4.88 -7.53 4.19
C ALA A 132 3.37 -7.29 4.35
N PHE A 133 2.54 -8.24 3.88
CA PHE A 133 1.10 -8.19 4.08
C PHE A 133 0.73 -8.23 5.57
N ALA A 134 1.36 -9.13 6.35
CA ALA A 134 1.11 -9.24 7.77
C ALA A 134 1.34 -7.92 8.51
N VAL A 135 2.43 -7.21 8.21
CA VAL A 135 2.70 -5.90 8.79
C VAL A 135 1.56 -4.94 8.45
N GLN A 136 1.23 -4.80 7.16
CA GLN A 136 0.24 -3.82 6.69
C GLN A 136 -1.16 -3.98 7.31
N VAL A 137 -1.62 -5.23 7.51
CA VAL A 137 -2.98 -5.48 8.01
C VAL A 137 -3.08 -5.61 9.53
N GLN A 138 -1.96 -5.79 10.23
CA GLN A 138 -1.95 -5.92 11.69
C GLN A 138 -1.69 -4.58 12.41
N ILE A 139 -1.41 -3.50 11.67
CA ILE A 139 -1.27 -2.15 12.25
C ILE A 139 -2.62 -1.48 12.53
N ASP A 140 -3.75 -2.11 12.22
CA ASP A 140 -5.11 -1.54 12.27
C ASP A 140 -5.16 -0.17 11.60
N PRO A 141 -5.06 -0.10 10.27
CA PRO A 141 -5.05 1.16 9.54
C PRO A 141 -6.42 1.84 9.57
N ASP A 142 -6.45 3.18 9.51
CA ASP A 142 -7.68 3.94 9.28
C ASP A 142 -8.13 3.86 7.82
N ILE A 143 -7.15 3.76 6.90
CA ILE A 143 -7.37 3.67 5.46
C ILE A 143 -6.56 2.48 4.93
N LEU A 144 -7.23 1.53 4.29
CA LEU A 144 -6.61 0.41 3.60
C LEU A 144 -6.74 0.59 2.09
N ILE A 145 -5.60 0.63 1.41
CA ILE A 145 -5.56 0.70 -0.06
C ILE A 145 -5.16 -0.68 -0.58
N VAL A 146 -6.02 -1.23 -1.43
CA VAL A 146 -5.85 -2.56 -2.01
C VAL A 146 -5.84 -2.44 -3.53
N ASP A 147 -4.79 -2.93 -4.17
CA ASP A 147 -4.73 -3.12 -5.61
C ASP A 147 -5.01 -4.59 -5.96
N GLU A 148 -5.20 -4.90 -7.21
CA GLU A 148 -5.46 -6.24 -7.75
C GLU A 148 -4.58 -7.37 -7.19
N ALA A 149 -3.49 -7.01 -6.53
CA ALA A 149 -2.46 -7.91 -6.00
C ALA A 149 -2.88 -8.76 -4.78
N LEU A 150 -4.18 -8.90 -4.46
CA LEU A 150 -4.63 -9.83 -3.40
C LEU A 150 -4.43 -11.32 -3.74
N ALA A 151 -4.08 -11.64 -4.99
CA ALA A 151 -3.75 -13.00 -5.42
C ALA A 151 -2.33 -13.44 -5.02
N VAL A 152 -1.88 -13.11 -3.79
CA VAL A 152 -0.54 -13.39 -3.30
C VAL A 152 -0.52 -14.57 -2.33
N GLY A 153 0.53 -15.38 -2.42
CA GLY A 153 0.69 -16.57 -1.57
C GLY A 153 -0.15 -17.76 -2.04
N ASP A 154 -0.29 -18.74 -1.18
CA ASP A 154 -1.15 -19.92 -1.41
C ASP A 154 -2.62 -19.65 -1.05
N ALA A 155 -3.51 -20.57 -1.45
CA ALA A 155 -4.95 -20.42 -1.24
C ALA A 155 -5.35 -20.26 0.25
N LEU A 156 -4.60 -20.88 1.16
CA LEU A 156 -4.87 -20.77 2.59
C LEU A 156 -4.50 -19.37 3.12
N PHE A 157 -3.36 -18.84 2.67
CA PHE A 157 -2.93 -17.50 3.03
C PHE A 157 -3.88 -16.45 2.43
N GLN A 158 -4.30 -16.60 1.16
CA GLN A 158 -5.30 -15.72 0.55
C GLN A 158 -6.60 -15.68 1.36
N LYS A 159 -7.11 -16.83 1.78
CA LYS A 159 -8.31 -16.87 2.64
C LYS A 159 -8.11 -16.10 3.95
N ARG A 160 -6.94 -16.22 4.60
CA ARG A 160 -6.61 -15.43 5.80
C ARG A 160 -6.56 -13.93 5.51
N CYS A 161 -6.00 -13.54 4.35
CA CYS A 161 -5.96 -12.15 3.92
C CYS A 161 -7.37 -11.57 3.75
N PHE A 162 -8.25 -12.27 3.03
CA PHE A 162 -9.64 -11.82 2.86
C PHE A 162 -10.37 -11.70 4.19
N SER A 163 -10.33 -12.72 5.05
CA SER A 163 -10.97 -12.66 6.38
C SER A 163 -10.44 -11.50 7.22
N ARG A 164 -9.15 -11.17 7.10
CA ARG A 164 -8.59 -10.02 7.84
C ARG A 164 -9.08 -8.70 7.29
N ILE A 165 -9.17 -8.56 5.96
CA ILE A 165 -9.71 -7.36 5.31
C ILE A 165 -11.18 -7.17 5.68
N GLU A 166 -12.00 -8.22 5.61
CA GLU A 166 -13.41 -8.18 6.03
C GLU A 166 -13.56 -7.71 7.48
N LYS A 167 -12.68 -8.21 8.37
CA LYS A 167 -12.67 -7.76 9.76
C LYS A 167 -12.31 -6.28 9.87
N LEU A 168 -11.29 -5.79 9.18
CA LEU A 168 -10.92 -4.37 9.18
C LEU A 168 -12.07 -3.49 8.70
N LEU A 169 -12.79 -3.91 7.66
CA LEU A 169 -13.97 -3.20 7.17
C LEU A 169 -15.09 -3.18 8.21
N SER A 170 -15.36 -4.30 8.87
CA SER A 170 -16.36 -4.37 9.95
C SER A 170 -16.00 -3.51 11.17
N ASP A 171 -14.71 -3.32 11.41
CA ASP A 171 -14.16 -2.46 12.47
C ASP A 171 -14.14 -0.97 12.08
N GLY A 172 -14.60 -0.61 10.85
CA GLY A 172 -14.75 0.77 10.37
C GLY A 172 -13.54 1.33 9.63
N THR A 173 -12.62 0.50 9.17
CA THR A 173 -11.52 0.91 8.27
C THR A 173 -12.09 1.37 6.92
N THR A 174 -11.62 2.49 6.41
CA THR A 174 -11.96 2.96 5.06
C THR A 174 -11.21 2.13 4.02
N LEU A 175 -11.91 1.59 3.04
CA LEU A 175 -11.30 0.80 1.96
C LEU A 175 -11.24 1.59 0.66
N LEU A 176 -10.07 1.66 0.06
CA LEU A 176 -9.89 2.07 -1.32
C LEU A 176 -9.43 0.86 -2.14
N PHE A 177 -10.32 0.32 -2.94
CA PHE A 177 -10.02 -0.85 -3.78
C PHE A 177 -9.83 -0.43 -5.24
N VAL A 178 -8.72 -0.86 -5.83
CA VAL A 178 -8.37 -0.53 -7.22
C VAL A 178 -8.31 -1.80 -8.05
N SER A 179 -9.08 -1.86 -9.12
CA SER A 179 -9.10 -3.03 -10.01
C SER A 179 -9.36 -2.63 -11.45
N HIS A 180 -8.99 -3.49 -12.38
CA HIS A 180 -9.47 -3.43 -13.75
C HIS A 180 -10.76 -4.25 -13.94
N ASP A 181 -11.12 -5.08 -12.95
CA ASP A 181 -12.33 -5.93 -12.97
C ASP A 181 -13.45 -5.33 -12.12
N GLN A 182 -14.59 -5.04 -12.76
CA GLN A 182 -15.75 -4.46 -12.10
C GLN A 182 -16.45 -5.43 -11.14
N GLU A 183 -16.37 -6.74 -11.37
CA GLU A 183 -17.03 -7.74 -10.50
C GLU A 183 -16.31 -7.84 -9.15
N SER A 184 -14.98 -7.84 -9.17
CA SER A 184 -14.15 -7.83 -7.95
C SER A 184 -14.43 -6.59 -7.08
N VAL A 185 -14.61 -5.42 -7.71
CA VAL A 185 -14.96 -4.19 -7.00
C VAL A 185 -16.32 -4.30 -6.32
N ARG A 186 -17.34 -4.78 -7.03
CA ARG A 186 -18.70 -4.93 -6.48
C ARG A 186 -18.75 -5.86 -5.27
N THR A 187 -17.95 -6.91 -5.26
CA THR A 187 -17.95 -7.91 -4.16
C THR A 187 -17.40 -7.33 -2.86
N LEU A 188 -16.46 -6.38 -2.93
CA LEU A 188 -15.78 -5.78 -1.76
C LEU A 188 -16.37 -4.43 -1.33
N THR A 189 -17.22 -3.80 -2.15
CA THR A 189 -17.79 -2.45 -1.86
C THR A 189 -19.28 -2.47 -1.52
N HIS A 190 -19.85 -3.66 -1.26
CA HIS A 190 -21.25 -3.83 -0.83
C HIS A 190 -21.38 -4.24 0.61
#